data_ed95ae578bdb603c527d422d9c31893b
#
_entry.id   ed95ae578bdb603c527d422d9c31893b
#
_cell.length_a   1.000
_cell.length_b   1.000
_cell.length_c   1.000
_cell.angle_alpha   90.00
_cell.angle_beta   90.00
_cell.angle_gamma   90.00
#
_symmetry.space_group_name_H-M   'P 1'
#
loop_
_entity.id
_entity.type
_entity.pdbx_description
1 polymer ?
#
loop_
_entity_poly.entity_id
_entity_poly.type
_entity_poly.pdbx_seq_one_letter_code
_entity_poly.pdbx_strand_id
1 'polypeptide(L)'
;MVNIKKAKKKEYLKQYYLDNKENLKQYDKQYYLDNREKISEQKKEYYLDNKKRIKEQNKEYQLNNREKISEKKKEYYLDNKEKLLGRQKQYNLENKPKRNAYVSNKRKTDLAFALTDNLRTRLKQALNGKNKSKSTLKLLGCTVKYLIQHLEKQFQPGMNWENRHLFHIDHIRPCSSFDLTDPKQQSECFNYKNLQPLWAQDNMVKGAKW
;
A
#
# COMPACT_ATOMS: atom_id res chain seq x y z
N MET A 1 -16.96 -60.18 -23.42
CA MET A 1 -17.30 -59.38 -24.63
C MET A 1 -17.56 -57.88 -24.38
N VAL A 2 -18.11 -57.45 -23.24
CA VAL A 2 -18.44 -56.06 -22.95
C VAL A 2 -17.19 -55.14 -22.86
N ASN A 3 -16.08 -55.62 -22.31
CA ASN A 3 -14.84 -54.81 -22.15
C ASN A 3 -14.13 -54.52 -23.49
N ILE A 4 -14.18 -55.43 -24.47
CA ILE A 4 -13.54 -55.24 -25.77
C ILE A 4 -14.28 -54.18 -26.60
N LYS A 5 -15.62 -54.14 -26.52
CA LYS A 5 -16.44 -53.11 -27.18
C LYS A 5 -16.19 -51.70 -26.58
N LYS A 6 -16.00 -51.59 -25.25
CA LYS A 6 -15.66 -50.33 -24.60
C LYS A 6 -14.27 -49.83 -24.98
N ALA A 7 -13.28 -50.71 -25.05
CA ALA A 7 -11.91 -50.37 -25.46
C ALA A 7 -11.87 -49.87 -26.92
N LYS A 8 -12.50 -50.58 -27.86
CA LYS A 8 -12.58 -50.15 -29.27
C LYS A 8 -13.29 -48.80 -29.43
N LYS A 9 -14.38 -48.56 -28.68
CA LYS A 9 -15.06 -47.27 -28.70
C LYS A 9 -14.20 -46.11 -28.18
N LYS A 10 -13.39 -46.35 -27.13
CA LYS A 10 -12.47 -45.36 -26.57
C LYS A 10 -11.37 -44.99 -27.57
N GLU A 11 -10.84 -45.99 -28.26
CA GLU A 11 -9.80 -45.82 -29.30
C GLU A 11 -10.32 -45.04 -30.52
N TYR A 12 -11.50 -45.40 -31.01
CA TYR A 12 -12.21 -44.65 -32.06
C TYR A 12 -12.45 -43.20 -31.70
N LEU A 13 -12.95 -42.92 -30.48
CA LEU A 13 -13.20 -41.53 -30.02
C LEU A 13 -11.89 -40.72 -29.91
N LYS A 14 -10.80 -41.39 -29.49
CA LYS A 14 -9.49 -40.73 -29.42
C LYS A 14 -8.99 -40.39 -30.82
N GLN A 15 -9.09 -41.29 -31.76
CA GLN A 15 -8.68 -41.05 -33.14
C GLN A 15 -9.55 -39.96 -33.78
N TYR A 16 -10.87 -40.05 -33.65
CA TYR A 16 -11.79 -39.02 -34.13
C TYR A 16 -11.44 -37.61 -33.58
N TYR A 17 -11.10 -37.53 -32.29
CA TYR A 17 -10.69 -36.25 -31.68
C TYR A 17 -9.38 -35.74 -32.30
N LEU A 18 -8.41 -36.59 -32.51
CA LEU A 18 -7.12 -36.22 -33.13
C LEU A 18 -7.32 -35.71 -34.57
N ASP A 19 -8.12 -36.42 -35.35
CA ASP A 19 -8.38 -36.11 -36.76
C ASP A 19 -9.20 -34.81 -36.92
N ASN A 20 -10.06 -34.51 -35.95
CA ASN A 20 -10.93 -33.31 -35.98
C ASN A 20 -10.50 -32.16 -35.03
N LYS A 21 -9.33 -32.29 -34.42
CA LYS A 21 -8.91 -31.36 -33.34
C LYS A 21 -8.96 -29.87 -33.71
N GLU A 22 -8.51 -29.53 -34.91
CA GLU A 22 -8.49 -28.14 -35.36
C GLU A 22 -9.90 -27.60 -35.65
N ASN A 23 -10.73 -28.42 -36.28
CA ASN A 23 -12.13 -28.07 -36.54
C ASN A 23 -12.92 -27.90 -35.24
N LEU A 24 -12.71 -28.79 -34.26
CA LEU A 24 -13.32 -28.66 -32.91
C LEU A 24 -12.87 -27.39 -32.20
N LYS A 25 -11.58 -27.06 -32.26
CA LYS A 25 -11.08 -25.80 -31.67
C LYS A 25 -11.68 -24.57 -32.34
N GLN A 26 -11.82 -24.59 -33.66
CA GLN A 26 -12.44 -23.43 -34.36
C GLN A 26 -13.92 -23.31 -34.00
N TYR A 27 -14.63 -24.43 -33.93
CA TYR A 27 -16.03 -24.45 -33.48
C TYR A 27 -16.20 -23.92 -32.07
N ASP A 28 -15.39 -24.42 -31.12
CA ASP A 28 -15.42 -23.98 -29.72
C ASP A 28 -15.09 -22.48 -29.59
N LYS A 29 -14.12 -22.01 -30.37
CA LYS A 29 -13.77 -20.58 -30.42
C LYS A 29 -14.93 -19.72 -30.94
N GLN A 30 -15.56 -20.15 -32.03
CA GLN A 30 -16.69 -19.42 -32.60
C GLN A 30 -17.88 -19.46 -31.65
N TYR A 31 -18.22 -20.61 -31.10
CA TYR A 31 -19.29 -20.76 -30.10
C TYR A 31 -19.05 -19.85 -28.88
N TYR A 32 -17.81 -19.79 -28.40
CA TYR A 32 -17.46 -18.89 -27.27
C TYR A 32 -17.63 -17.40 -27.64
N LEU A 33 -17.26 -17.02 -28.86
CA LEU A 33 -17.42 -15.62 -29.31
C LEU A 33 -18.90 -15.25 -29.41
N ASP A 34 -19.71 -16.12 -30.02
CA ASP A 34 -21.14 -15.89 -30.26
C ASP A 34 -21.95 -15.87 -28.93
N ASN A 35 -21.49 -16.63 -27.92
CA ASN A 35 -22.18 -16.76 -26.64
C ASN A 35 -21.46 -16.06 -25.46
N ARG A 36 -20.46 -15.22 -25.72
CA ARG A 36 -19.56 -14.64 -24.70
C ARG A 36 -20.32 -13.92 -23.58
N GLU A 37 -21.29 -13.11 -23.93
CA GLU A 37 -22.09 -12.32 -22.97
C GLU A 37 -22.90 -13.25 -22.08
N LYS A 38 -23.67 -14.18 -22.69
CA LYS A 38 -24.47 -15.15 -21.96
C LYS A 38 -23.63 -16.03 -21.02
N ILE A 39 -22.46 -16.50 -21.49
CA ILE A 39 -21.52 -17.29 -20.67
C ILE A 39 -20.99 -16.44 -19.50
N SER A 40 -20.70 -15.16 -19.74
CA SER A 40 -20.21 -14.25 -18.72
C SER A 40 -21.27 -13.99 -17.63
N GLU A 41 -22.53 -13.77 -18.03
CA GLU A 41 -23.64 -13.59 -17.10
C GLU A 41 -23.89 -14.86 -16.26
N GLN A 42 -23.96 -16.02 -16.88
CA GLN A 42 -24.12 -17.30 -16.18
C GLN A 42 -22.99 -17.55 -15.17
N LYS A 43 -21.73 -17.26 -15.55
CA LYS A 43 -20.60 -17.37 -14.62
C LYS A 43 -20.69 -16.40 -13.47
N LYS A 44 -21.15 -15.17 -13.72
CA LYS A 44 -21.35 -14.14 -12.68
C LYS A 44 -22.44 -14.57 -11.70
N GLU A 45 -23.56 -15.03 -12.19
CA GLU A 45 -24.67 -15.53 -11.38
C GLU A 45 -24.23 -16.74 -10.53
N TYR A 46 -23.63 -17.74 -11.15
CA TYR A 46 -23.07 -18.90 -10.44
C TYR A 46 -22.08 -18.48 -9.34
N TYR A 47 -21.20 -17.49 -9.63
CA TYR A 47 -20.25 -16.99 -8.63
C TYR A 47 -20.95 -16.29 -7.47
N LEU A 48 -21.99 -15.50 -7.73
CA LEU A 48 -22.74 -14.79 -6.70
C LEU A 48 -23.44 -15.79 -5.77
N ASP A 49 -24.12 -16.79 -6.33
CA ASP A 49 -24.85 -17.81 -5.58
C ASP A 49 -23.91 -18.71 -4.75
N ASN A 50 -22.72 -19.00 -5.30
CA ASN A 50 -21.77 -19.89 -4.65
C ASN A 50 -20.61 -19.16 -3.94
N LYS A 51 -20.66 -17.83 -3.83
CA LYS A 51 -19.55 -16.99 -3.35
C LYS A 51 -18.99 -17.42 -1.98
N LYS A 52 -19.89 -17.77 -1.04
CA LYS A 52 -19.49 -18.20 0.30
C LYS A 52 -18.72 -19.51 0.23
N ARG A 53 -19.29 -20.52 -0.44
CA ARG A 53 -18.69 -21.85 -0.61
C ARG A 53 -17.32 -21.76 -1.31
N ILE A 54 -17.24 -20.98 -2.40
CA ILE A 54 -15.98 -20.79 -3.15
C ILE A 54 -14.90 -20.14 -2.27
N LYS A 55 -15.28 -19.15 -1.45
CA LYS A 55 -14.34 -18.52 -0.51
C LYS A 55 -13.83 -19.50 0.56
N GLU A 56 -14.69 -20.32 1.11
CA GLU A 56 -14.32 -21.33 2.10
C GLU A 56 -13.39 -22.38 1.50
N GLN A 57 -13.73 -22.93 0.34
CA GLN A 57 -12.88 -23.87 -0.38
C GLN A 57 -11.50 -23.29 -0.74
N ASN A 58 -11.46 -22.03 -1.21
CA ASN A 58 -10.20 -21.35 -1.50
C ASN A 58 -9.35 -21.13 -0.23
N LYS A 59 -10.00 -20.78 0.90
CA LYS A 59 -9.31 -20.62 2.18
C LYS A 59 -8.70 -21.95 2.65
N GLU A 60 -9.46 -23.01 2.58
CA GLU A 60 -9.00 -24.35 2.94
C GLU A 60 -7.85 -24.81 2.02
N TYR A 61 -8.00 -24.64 0.70
CA TYR A 61 -6.94 -24.94 -0.25
C TYR A 61 -5.64 -24.16 0.05
N GLN A 62 -5.74 -22.84 0.38
CA GLN A 62 -4.58 -22.02 0.71
C GLN A 62 -3.92 -22.48 2.01
N LEU A 63 -4.71 -22.89 3.02
CA LEU A 63 -4.18 -23.43 4.27
C LEU A 63 -3.44 -24.75 4.04
N ASN A 64 -4.08 -25.69 3.35
CA ASN A 64 -3.54 -27.04 3.11
C ASN A 64 -2.32 -27.03 2.16
N ASN A 65 -2.19 -26.00 1.31
CA ASN A 65 -1.11 -25.89 0.33
C ASN A 65 -0.16 -24.71 0.59
N ARG A 66 -0.17 -24.13 1.80
CA ARG A 66 0.56 -22.89 2.13
C ARG A 66 2.05 -22.98 1.79
N GLU A 67 2.71 -24.05 2.19
CA GLU A 67 4.15 -24.25 1.95
C GLU A 67 4.43 -24.37 0.45
N LYS A 68 3.74 -25.25 -0.24
CA LYS A 68 3.88 -25.44 -1.69
C LYS A 68 3.63 -24.16 -2.50
N ILE A 69 2.63 -23.38 -2.09
CA ILE A 69 2.34 -22.07 -2.71
C ILE A 69 3.48 -21.09 -2.45
N SER A 70 4.03 -21.07 -1.22
CA SER A 70 5.15 -20.21 -0.84
C SER A 70 6.41 -20.56 -1.65
N GLU A 71 6.74 -21.84 -1.76
CA GLU A 71 7.88 -22.32 -2.56
C GLU A 71 7.74 -21.92 -4.04
N LYS A 72 6.60 -22.22 -4.65
CA LYS A 72 6.35 -21.82 -6.05
C LYS A 72 6.43 -20.33 -6.28
N LYS A 73 5.95 -19.51 -5.32
CA LYS A 73 6.07 -18.04 -5.41
C LYS A 73 7.52 -17.58 -5.31
N LYS A 74 8.31 -18.23 -4.43
CA LYS A 74 9.74 -17.94 -4.28
C LYS A 74 10.52 -18.32 -5.54
N GLU A 75 10.28 -19.48 -6.09
CA GLU A 75 10.87 -19.94 -7.35
C GLU A 75 10.52 -18.99 -8.50
N TYR A 76 9.23 -18.71 -8.71
CA TYR A 76 8.78 -17.75 -9.72
C TYR A 76 9.43 -16.36 -9.55
N TYR A 77 9.58 -15.89 -8.29
CA TYR A 77 10.24 -14.61 -8.04
C TYR A 77 11.71 -14.65 -8.41
N LEU A 78 12.42 -15.73 -8.08
CA LEU A 78 13.84 -15.88 -8.41
C LEU A 78 14.06 -15.91 -9.93
N ASP A 79 13.26 -16.71 -10.64
CA ASP A 79 13.34 -16.85 -12.09
C ASP A 79 12.99 -15.56 -12.85
N ASN A 80 12.08 -14.75 -12.28
CA ASN A 80 11.60 -13.53 -12.92
C ASN A 80 12.08 -12.25 -12.27
N LYS A 81 13.05 -12.30 -11.34
CA LYS A 81 13.47 -11.18 -10.48
C LYS A 81 13.83 -9.93 -11.28
N GLU A 82 14.69 -10.06 -12.29
CA GLU A 82 15.14 -8.92 -13.10
C GLU A 82 13.97 -8.29 -13.85
N LYS A 83 13.13 -9.09 -14.48
CA LYS A 83 11.93 -8.64 -15.19
C LYS A 83 10.95 -7.92 -14.27
N LEU A 84 10.73 -8.46 -13.06
CA LEU A 84 9.84 -7.86 -12.06
C LEU A 84 10.39 -6.54 -11.54
N LEU A 85 11.70 -6.48 -11.23
CA LEU A 85 12.36 -5.25 -10.80
C LEU A 85 12.38 -4.19 -11.92
N GLY A 86 12.63 -4.58 -13.16
CA GLY A 86 12.55 -3.69 -14.32
C GLY A 86 11.16 -3.08 -14.49
N ARG A 87 10.10 -3.91 -14.44
CA ARG A 87 8.71 -3.43 -14.49
C ARG A 87 8.38 -2.49 -13.34
N GLN A 88 8.81 -2.82 -12.12
CA GLN A 88 8.58 -1.98 -10.94
C GLN A 88 9.29 -0.62 -11.07
N LYS A 89 10.54 -0.63 -11.57
CA LYS A 89 11.30 0.61 -11.82
C LYS A 89 10.59 1.48 -12.85
N GLN A 90 10.18 0.89 -13.96
CA GLN A 90 9.45 1.59 -15.03
C GLN A 90 8.13 2.18 -14.51
N TYR A 91 7.30 1.36 -13.85
CA TYR A 91 6.05 1.81 -13.22
C TYR A 91 6.28 2.98 -12.24
N ASN A 92 7.34 2.90 -11.42
CA ASN A 92 7.67 3.97 -10.46
C ASN A 92 8.08 5.27 -11.17
N LEU A 93 8.84 5.19 -12.27
CA LEU A 93 9.23 6.36 -13.07
C LEU A 93 8.00 7.02 -13.71
N GLU A 94 7.17 6.25 -14.38
CA GLU A 94 5.96 6.74 -15.06
C GLU A 94 4.95 7.35 -14.09
N ASN A 95 4.80 6.78 -12.90
CA ASN A 95 3.83 7.25 -11.92
C ASN A 95 4.38 8.27 -10.91
N LYS A 96 5.70 8.54 -10.92
CA LYS A 96 6.32 9.54 -10.03
C LYS A 96 5.72 10.94 -10.18
N PRO A 97 5.52 11.48 -11.39
CA PRO A 97 4.90 12.80 -11.56
C PRO A 97 3.48 12.86 -10.99
N LYS A 98 2.66 11.84 -11.27
CA LYS A 98 1.27 11.76 -10.78
C LYS A 98 1.22 11.70 -9.24
N ARG A 99 2.10 10.91 -8.62
CA ARG A 99 2.20 10.85 -7.15
C ARG A 99 2.64 12.17 -6.55
N ASN A 100 3.63 12.83 -7.16
CA ASN A 100 4.13 14.11 -6.67
C ASN A 100 3.05 15.19 -6.79
N ALA A 101 2.32 15.25 -7.90
CA ALA A 101 1.20 16.16 -8.10
C ALA A 101 0.08 15.91 -7.06
N TYR A 102 -0.29 14.65 -6.83
CA TYR A 102 -1.28 14.29 -5.82
C TYR A 102 -0.84 14.74 -4.41
N VAL A 103 0.40 14.43 -4.00
CA VAL A 103 0.92 14.80 -2.69
C VAL A 103 1.01 16.34 -2.55
N SER A 104 1.48 17.03 -3.58
CA SER A 104 1.55 18.51 -3.60
C SER A 104 0.17 19.14 -3.43
N ASN A 105 -0.81 18.68 -4.21
CA ASN A 105 -2.18 19.16 -4.10
C ASN A 105 -2.77 18.86 -2.72
N LYS A 106 -2.58 17.65 -2.22
CA LYS A 106 -3.12 17.24 -0.91
C LYS A 106 -2.51 18.03 0.24
N ARG A 107 -1.21 18.38 0.18
CA ARG A 107 -0.58 19.29 1.16
C ARG A 107 -1.20 20.70 1.17
N LYS A 108 -1.72 21.17 0.03
CA LYS A 108 -2.37 22.49 -0.07
C LYS A 108 -3.79 22.46 0.47
N THR A 109 -4.54 21.39 0.20
CA THR A 109 -5.99 21.31 0.46
C THR A 109 -6.36 20.61 1.77
N ASP A 110 -5.45 19.83 2.37
CA ASP A 110 -5.69 19.05 3.59
C ASP A 110 -4.63 19.36 4.63
N LEU A 111 -4.97 20.20 5.59
CA LEU A 111 -4.08 20.61 6.69
C LEU A 111 -3.60 19.43 7.52
N ALA A 112 -4.47 18.48 7.84
CA ALA A 112 -4.10 17.32 8.65
C ALA A 112 -3.08 16.42 7.93
N PHE A 113 -3.25 16.27 6.61
CA PHE A 113 -2.27 15.58 5.77
C PHE A 113 -0.93 16.34 5.73
N ALA A 114 -0.97 17.66 5.52
CA ALA A 114 0.24 18.48 5.44
C ALA A 114 1.06 18.40 6.73
N LEU A 115 0.41 18.51 7.89
CA LEU A 115 1.05 18.39 9.21
C LEU A 115 1.63 16.99 9.44
N THR A 116 0.85 15.96 9.15
CA THR A 116 1.32 14.57 9.31
C THR A 116 2.54 14.26 8.44
N ASP A 117 2.55 14.75 7.22
CA ASP A 117 3.64 14.54 6.28
C ASP A 117 4.91 15.32 6.68
N ASN A 118 4.74 16.54 7.16
CA ASN A 118 5.83 17.35 7.72
C ASN A 118 6.43 16.67 8.96
N LEU A 119 5.60 16.25 9.92
CA LEU A 119 6.06 15.52 11.12
C LEU A 119 6.82 14.24 10.78
N ARG A 120 6.35 13.46 9.78
CA ARG A 120 7.05 12.26 9.31
C ARG A 120 8.44 12.58 8.74
N THR A 121 8.52 13.66 7.95
CA THR A 121 9.77 14.08 7.31
C THR A 121 10.77 14.55 8.36
N ARG A 122 10.35 15.40 9.27
CA ARG A 122 11.20 15.93 10.36
C ARG A 122 11.68 14.82 11.29
N LEU A 123 10.79 13.90 11.67
CA LEU A 123 11.13 12.74 12.49
C LEU A 123 12.18 11.87 11.80
N LYS A 124 12.02 11.59 10.49
CA LYS A 124 13.01 10.85 9.72
C LYS A 124 14.37 11.56 9.71
N GLN A 125 14.39 12.87 9.53
CA GLN A 125 15.61 13.67 9.54
C GLN A 125 16.29 13.66 10.92
N ALA A 126 15.50 13.88 12.00
CA ALA A 126 16.01 13.89 13.37
C ALA A 126 16.60 12.52 13.78
N LEU A 127 15.98 11.41 13.36
CA LEU A 127 16.50 10.07 13.62
C LEU A 127 17.79 9.77 12.86
N ASN A 128 18.04 10.39 11.72
CA ASN A 128 19.27 10.27 10.93
C ASN A 128 19.77 8.81 10.80
N GLY A 129 18.91 7.93 10.34
CA GLY A 129 19.21 6.49 10.17
C GLY A 129 19.00 5.62 11.41
N LYS A 130 18.75 6.20 12.61
CA LYS A 130 18.38 5.44 13.81
C LYS A 130 17.00 4.79 13.66
N ASN A 131 16.80 3.69 14.35
CA ASN A 131 15.54 2.97 14.30
C ASN A 131 14.41 3.75 14.99
N LYS A 132 13.29 3.81 14.32
CA LYS A 132 12.08 4.41 14.84
C LYS A 132 11.34 3.43 15.77
N SER A 133 11.14 3.81 17.03
CA SER A 133 10.55 2.93 18.06
C SER A 133 9.05 2.68 17.85
N LYS A 134 8.29 3.67 17.36
CA LYS A 134 6.83 3.59 17.17
C LYS A 134 6.41 4.33 15.89
N SER A 135 5.15 4.18 15.46
CA SER A 135 4.61 5.00 14.36
C SER A 135 4.62 6.50 14.73
N THR A 136 4.68 7.40 13.72
CA THR A 136 4.71 8.85 13.96
C THR A 136 3.56 9.33 14.85
N LEU A 137 2.34 8.84 14.61
CA LEU A 137 1.17 9.23 15.42
C LEU A 137 1.22 8.67 16.84
N LYS A 138 1.83 7.49 17.05
CA LYS A 138 2.04 6.95 18.40
C LYS A 138 3.11 7.73 19.17
N LEU A 139 4.17 8.22 18.49
CA LEU A 139 5.18 9.10 19.10
C LEU A 139 4.60 10.48 19.42
N LEU A 140 3.73 11.00 18.54
CA LEU A 140 3.04 12.26 18.77
C LEU A 140 2.17 12.24 20.03
N GLY A 141 1.60 11.10 20.40
CA GLY A 141 0.80 10.92 21.61
C GLY A 141 -0.61 11.51 21.56
N CYS A 142 -1.03 12.02 20.41
CA CYS A 142 -2.38 12.55 20.22
C CYS A 142 -2.87 12.37 18.77
N THR A 143 -4.14 12.68 18.51
CA THR A 143 -4.67 12.76 17.14
C THR A 143 -4.20 14.03 16.44
N VAL A 144 -4.15 14.03 15.10
CA VAL A 144 -3.78 15.22 14.33
C VAL A 144 -4.77 16.37 14.56
N LYS A 145 -6.05 16.05 14.73
CA LYS A 145 -7.08 17.04 15.08
C LYS A 145 -6.78 17.73 16.42
N TYR A 146 -6.39 16.96 17.42
CA TYR A 146 -6.00 17.51 18.72
C TYR A 146 -4.72 18.36 18.62
N LEU A 147 -3.72 17.90 17.84
CA LEU A 147 -2.51 18.68 17.59
C LEU A 147 -2.82 20.04 16.97
N ILE A 148 -3.72 20.11 15.98
CA ILE A 148 -4.15 21.38 15.37
C ILE A 148 -4.67 22.33 16.46
N GLN A 149 -5.62 21.87 17.27
CA GLN A 149 -6.19 22.66 18.37
C GLN A 149 -5.14 23.07 19.43
N HIS A 150 -4.18 22.20 19.71
CA HIS A 150 -3.08 22.46 20.64
C HIS A 150 -2.15 23.57 20.14
N LEU A 151 -1.82 23.54 18.83
CA LEU A 151 -0.97 24.56 18.21
C LEU A 151 -1.71 25.90 18.06
N GLU A 152 -3.01 25.89 17.71
CA GLU A 152 -3.83 27.10 17.59
C GLU A 152 -3.88 27.90 18.91
N LYS A 153 -3.94 27.21 20.05
CA LYS A 153 -3.90 27.83 21.37
C LYS A 153 -2.58 28.55 21.68
N GLN A 154 -1.53 28.22 20.94
CA GLN A 154 -0.18 28.80 21.10
C GLN A 154 0.17 29.79 19.98
N PHE A 155 -0.76 30.09 19.08
CA PHE A 155 -0.51 31.01 17.99
C PHE A 155 -0.22 32.42 18.54
N GLN A 156 0.86 32.98 18.05
CA GLN A 156 1.20 34.40 18.31
C GLN A 156 0.32 35.32 17.44
N PRO A 157 0.20 36.57 17.78
CA PRO A 157 -0.54 37.55 16.98
C PRO A 157 -0.14 37.50 15.51
N GLY A 158 -1.13 37.39 14.62
CA GLY A 158 -0.94 37.27 13.17
C GLY A 158 -0.72 35.87 12.64
N MET A 159 -0.50 34.85 13.50
CA MET A 159 -0.40 33.44 13.04
C MET A 159 -1.77 32.88 12.72
N ASN A 160 -1.87 32.18 11.57
CA ASN A 160 -3.02 31.35 11.17
C ASN A 160 -2.57 30.28 10.19
N TRP A 161 -3.43 29.29 9.90
CA TRP A 161 -3.06 28.20 8.99
C TRP A 161 -2.90 28.61 7.53
N GLU A 162 -3.42 29.73 7.10
CA GLU A 162 -3.27 30.27 5.75
C GLU A 162 -1.84 30.75 5.52
N ASN A 163 -1.24 31.38 6.56
CA ASN A 163 0.14 31.85 6.52
C ASN A 163 1.16 30.89 7.15
N ARG A 164 0.82 29.59 7.25
CA ARG A 164 1.69 28.55 7.85
C ARG A 164 3.07 28.39 7.21
N HIS A 165 3.30 29.03 6.07
CA HIS A 165 4.62 29.05 5.43
C HIS A 165 5.58 30.06 6.09
N LEU A 166 5.07 30.96 6.93
CA LEU A 166 5.84 31.97 7.65
C LEU A 166 6.27 31.52 9.05
N PHE A 167 5.77 30.40 9.56
CA PHE A 167 6.16 29.85 10.85
C PHE A 167 6.47 28.34 10.75
N HIS A 168 7.21 27.86 11.75
CA HIS A 168 7.56 26.46 11.88
C HIS A 168 6.86 25.83 13.08
N ILE A 169 6.55 24.53 13.01
CA ILE A 169 6.21 23.75 14.19
C ILE A 169 7.54 23.25 14.74
N ASP A 170 8.02 23.89 15.79
CA ASP A 170 9.30 23.62 16.39
C ASP A 170 9.19 22.75 17.64
N HIS A 171 10.33 22.16 18.08
CA HIS A 171 10.42 21.47 19.35
C HIS A 171 10.80 22.46 20.46
N ILE A 172 10.00 22.56 21.53
CA ILE A 172 10.31 23.38 22.70
C ILE A 172 11.70 23.01 23.21
N ARG A 173 11.89 21.77 23.58
CA ARG A 173 13.19 21.17 23.86
C ARG A 173 13.74 20.55 22.56
N PRO A 174 14.91 20.97 22.06
CA PRO A 174 15.40 20.59 20.73
C PRO A 174 15.75 19.10 20.65
N CYS A 175 15.60 18.51 19.46
CA CYS A 175 15.88 17.08 19.23
C CYS A 175 17.34 16.69 19.56
N SER A 176 18.28 17.62 19.46
CA SER A 176 19.71 17.40 19.78
C SER A 176 19.97 17.14 21.27
N SER A 177 19.03 17.51 22.15
CA SER A 177 19.14 17.31 23.60
C SER A 177 18.60 15.95 24.09
N PHE A 178 18.13 15.09 23.16
CA PHE A 178 17.60 13.77 23.45
C PHE A 178 18.50 12.67 22.87
N ASP A 179 18.66 11.59 23.62
CA ASP A 179 19.18 10.36 23.01
C ASP A 179 18.07 9.66 22.20
N LEU A 180 18.09 9.89 20.90
CA LEU A 180 17.10 9.30 20.00
C LEU A 180 17.34 7.80 19.67
N THR A 181 18.29 7.13 20.34
CA THR A 181 18.38 5.67 20.34
C THR A 181 17.47 5.05 21.41
N ASP A 182 17.16 5.81 22.47
CA ASP A 182 16.23 5.40 23.52
C ASP A 182 14.77 5.59 23.10
N PRO A 183 13.94 4.54 23.08
CA PRO A 183 12.51 4.63 22.78
C PRO A 183 11.70 5.56 23.67
N LYS A 184 12.08 5.75 24.94
CA LYS A 184 11.42 6.66 25.88
C LYS A 184 11.70 8.09 25.48
N GLN A 185 12.97 8.44 25.26
CA GLN A 185 13.38 9.77 24.82
C GLN A 185 12.83 10.12 23.42
N GLN A 186 12.73 9.14 22.50
CA GLN A 186 11.99 9.36 21.25
C GLN A 186 10.53 9.75 21.52
N SER A 187 9.87 9.07 22.47
CA SER A 187 8.46 9.37 22.81
C SER A 187 8.30 10.75 23.45
N GLU A 188 9.26 11.22 24.23
CA GLU A 188 9.27 12.56 24.81
C GLU A 188 9.56 13.63 23.77
N CYS A 189 10.61 13.45 22.98
CA CYS A 189 11.03 14.38 21.95
C CYS A 189 9.92 14.69 20.95
N PHE A 190 9.26 13.67 20.43
CA PHE A 190 8.25 13.79 19.36
C PHE A 190 6.82 13.92 19.88
N ASN A 191 6.60 14.04 21.21
CA ASN A 191 5.29 14.25 21.79
C ASN A 191 4.75 15.63 21.43
N TYR A 192 3.42 15.75 21.24
CA TYR A 192 2.76 17.02 20.95
C TYR A 192 3.03 18.11 21.99
N LYS A 193 3.25 17.71 23.25
CA LYS A 193 3.57 18.65 24.36
C LYS A 193 4.92 19.34 24.19
N ASN A 194 5.82 18.74 23.40
CA ASN A 194 7.12 19.32 23.05
C ASN A 194 7.08 20.09 21.72
N LEU A 195 5.89 20.38 21.17
CA LEU A 195 5.73 21.11 19.92
C LEU A 195 5.11 22.47 20.16
N GLN A 196 5.63 23.48 19.46
CA GLN A 196 5.15 24.86 19.48
C GLN A 196 5.18 25.45 18.07
N PRO A 197 4.27 26.38 17.73
CA PRO A 197 4.41 27.23 16.57
C PRO A 197 5.41 28.36 16.89
N LEU A 198 6.36 28.62 16.01
CA LEU A 198 7.34 29.69 16.17
C LEU A 198 7.57 30.36 14.81
N TRP A 199 7.61 31.69 14.76
CA TRP A 199 7.92 32.39 13.52
C TRP A 199 9.24 31.87 12.94
N ALA A 200 9.34 31.77 11.62
CA ALA A 200 10.49 31.16 10.97
C ALA A 200 11.81 31.86 11.36
N GLN A 201 11.77 33.19 11.52
CA GLN A 201 12.91 33.96 11.94
C GLN A 201 13.30 33.69 13.39
N ASP A 202 12.32 33.66 14.30
CA ASP A 202 12.55 33.34 15.72
C ASP A 202 13.07 31.93 15.90
N ASN A 203 12.59 31.00 15.10
CA ASN A 203 13.07 29.60 15.09
C ASN A 203 14.55 29.51 14.65
N MET A 204 14.97 30.33 13.68
CA MET A 204 16.39 30.42 13.29
C MET A 204 17.24 30.99 14.41
N VAL A 205 16.79 32.04 15.10
CA VAL A 205 17.49 32.65 16.25
C VAL A 205 17.56 31.66 17.42
N LYS A 206 16.48 30.96 17.71
CA LYS A 206 16.43 29.92 18.76
C LYS A 206 17.47 28.81 18.51
N GLY A 207 17.57 28.29 17.27
CA GLY A 207 18.46 27.21 16.95
C GLY A 207 18.24 25.98 17.83
N ALA A 208 19.30 25.52 18.52
CA ALA A 208 19.25 24.40 19.46
C ALA A 208 19.15 24.82 20.94
N LYS A 209 18.80 26.06 21.22
CA LYS A 209 18.60 26.57 22.59
C LYS A 209 17.19 26.24 23.11
N TRP A 210 17.01 26.15 24.43
CA TRP A 210 15.71 25.96 25.10
C TRP A 210 15.76 26.43 26.54
#